data_5d9915bae767150d33394490eeb1d55f
#
_entry.id   5d9915bae767150d33394490eeb1d55f
#
_cell.length_a   1.000
_cell.length_b   1.000
_cell.length_c   1.000
_cell.angle_alpha   90.00
_cell.angle_beta   90.00
_cell.angle_gamma   90.00
#
_symmetry.space_group_name_H-M   'P 1'
#
loop_
_entity.id
_entity.type
_entity.pdbx_description
1 polymer ?
#
loop_
_entity_poly.entity_id
_entity_poly.type
_entity_poly.pdbx_seq_one_letter_code
_entity_poly.pdbx_strand_id
1 'polypeptide(L)'
;CEPGTLVAAALDGDGDRCLLIEATKTGFKVIDGDRIADTFVNCVTNSGFNWHLAASIESDLSLTTNLDRFPKRVRVSETAVGDRWLSFKLSENGNNQFIVGNSFPQVIGVEDSGHLVMPSPHPSLSENWSLVGDGAMTLVAYLLSLSRFEPSTAMKRSWKQRQSVKNVDRAKWDGENQLSNMVEKSLRKKLSEFGDVSSWTRTTVAGENNLMLINCSFSGSKLSVGVRNSGTQAKISVSARLEF
;
A
#
# COMPACT_ATOMS: atom_id res chain seq x y z
N CYS A 1 -13.39 18.64 19.42
CA CYS A 1 -12.02 18.81 18.91
C CYS A 1 -12.08 19.66 17.63
N GLU A 2 -11.08 20.48 17.41
CA GLU A 2 -10.95 21.20 16.14
C GLU A 2 -10.68 20.23 14.98
N PRO A 3 -11.22 20.50 13.77
CA PRO A 3 -10.90 19.68 12.59
C PRO A 3 -9.38 19.63 12.34
N GLY A 4 -8.84 18.46 12.06
CA GLY A 4 -7.41 18.22 11.91
C GLY A 4 -6.71 17.76 13.20
N THR A 5 -7.41 17.78 14.35
CA THR A 5 -6.84 17.29 15.60
C THR A 5 -6.77 15.77 15.60
N LEU A 6 -5.59 15.21 15.88
CA LEU A 6 -5.47 13.76 16.15
C LEU A 6 -6.04 13.46 17.53
N VAL A 7 -7.03 12.61 17.59
CA VAL A 7 -7.76 12.31 18.83
C VAL A 7 -7.42 10.93 19.40
N ALA A 8 -6.96 10.00 18.58
CA ALA A 8 -6.56 8.66 19.03
C ALA A 8 -5.58 8.00 18.06
N ALA A 9 -4.85 7.03 18.57
CA ALA A 9 -4.12 6.02 17.81
C ALA A 9 -4.61 4.64 18.27
N ALA A 10 -4.77 3.71 17.32
CA ALA A 10 -5.16 2.33 17.57
C ALA A 10 -4.04 1.41 17.08
N LEU A 11 -3.54 0.59 17.98
CA LEU A 11 -2.64 -0.52 17.67
C LEU A 11 -3.47 -1.80 17.60
N ASP A 12 -3.05 -2.76 16.79
CA ASP A 12 -3.68 -4.08 16.76
C ASP A 12 -3.15 -5.03 17.86
N GLY A 13 -3.53 -6.31 17.82
CA GLY A 13 -3.32 -7.23 18.94
C GLY A 13 -1.86 -7.57 19.22
N ASP A 14 -0.99 -7.55 18.23
CA ASP A 14 0.46 -7.79 18.33
C ASP A 14 1.29 -6.50 18.18
N GLY A 15 0.62 -5.36 17.93
CA GLY A 15 1.23 -4.04 17.99
C GLY A 15 2.07 -3.66 16.77
N ASP A 16 1.96 -4.40 15.68
CA ASP A 16 2.73 -4.16 14.45
C ASP A 16 2.07 -3.14 13.50
N ARG A 17 0.79 -2.82 13.72
CA ARG A 17 -0.01 -1.86 12.95
C ARG A 17 -0.41 -0.67 13.78
N CYS A 18 -0.51 0.49 13.11
CA CYS A 18 -1.05 1.70 13.70
C CYS A 18 -2.01 2.39 12.74
N LEU A 19 -3.21 2.67 13.22
CA LEU A 19 -4.15 3.58 12.58
C LEU A 19 -4.40 4.77 13.49
N LEU A 20 -4.64 5.94 12.90
CA LEU A 20 -4.94 7.14 13.70
C LEU A 20 -6.35 7.63 13.39
N ILE A 21 -6.90 8.37 14.33
CA ILE A 21 -8.22 8.99 14.20
C ILE A 21 -8.06 10.51 14.28
N GLU A 22 -8.54 11.20 13.27
CA GLU A 22 -8.51 12.65 13.16
C GLU A 22 -9.93 13.22 13.20
N ALA A 23 -10.13 14.30 13.96
CA ALA A 23 -11.39 15.03 13.98
C ALA A 23 -11.65 15.74 12.65
N THR A 24 -12.90 15.73 12.21
CA THR A 24 -13.40 16.49 11.05
C THR A 24 -14.49 17.46 11.48
N LYS A 25 -14.98 18.28 10.58
CA LYS A 25 -16.10 19.18 10.87
C LYS A 25 -17.39 18.45 11.27
N THR A 26 -17.57 17.21 10.83
CA THR A 26 -18.82 16.45 10.99
C THR A 26 -18.66 15.12 11.71
N GLY A 27 -17.46 14.82 12.25
CA GLY A 27 -17.16 13.57 12.93
C GLY A 27 -15.67 13.24 12.94
N PHE A 28 -15.32 12.02 12.56
CA PHE A 28 -13.95 11.54 12.58
C PHE A 28 -13.62 10.84 11.26
N LYS A 29 -12.34 10.83 10.90
CA LYS A 29 -11.81 10.01 9.81
C LYS A 29 -10.62 9.19 10.29
N VAL A 30 -10.42 8.04 9.66
CA VAL A 30 -9.23 7.20 9.88
C VAL A 30 -8.09 7.72 8.99
N ILE A 31 -6.94 7.90 9.60
CA ILE A 31 -5.66 8.06 8.92
C ILE A 31 -5.07 6.66 8.80
N ASP A 32 -5.13 6.11 7.62
CA ASP A 32 -4.65 4.76 7.30
C ASP A 32 -3.16 4.73 6.93
N GLY A 33 -2.63 3.52 6.69
CA GLY A 33 -1.22 3.34 6.37
C GLY A 33 -0.77 4.12 5.14
N ASP A 34 -1.60 4.22 4.10
CA ASP A 34 -1.28 4.98 2.89
C ASP A 34 -1.05 6.47 3.21
N ARG A 35 -1.91 7.04 4.06
CA ARG A 35 -1.77 8.45 4.47
C ARG A 35 -0.59 8.67 5.40
N ILE A 36 -0.33 7.72 6.30
CA ILE A 36 0.84 7.76 7.18
C ILE A 36 2.12 7.75 6.32
N ALA A 37 2.21 6.82 5.36
CA ALA A 37 3.36 6.71 4.48
C ALA A 37 3.54 7.95 3.59
N ASP A 38 2.46 8.51 3.04
CA ASP A 38 2.51 9.76 2.26
C ASP A 38 3.09 10.91 3.09
N THR A 39 2.60 11.08 4.33
CA THR A 39 3.08 12.12 5.25
C THR A 39 4.56 11.95 5.58
N PHE A 40 4.98 10.72 5.84
CA PHE A 40 6.37 10.40 6.14
C PHE A 40 7.28 10.66 4.93
N VAL A 41 6.95 10.13 3.75
CA VAL A 41 7.75 10.30 2.53
C VAL A 41 7.83 11.77 2.12
N ASN A 42 6.74 12.53 2.28
CA ASN A 42 6.73 13.98 2.08
C ASN A 42 7.76 14.67 3.00
N CYS A 43 7.72 14.40 4.28
CA CYS A 43 8.65 14.96 5.27
C CYS A 43 10.12 14.65 4.93
N VAL A 44 10.46 13.40 4.64
CA VAL A 44 11.84 12.98 4.41
C VAL A 44 12.39 13.47 3.07
N THR A 45 11.55 13.59 2.04
CA THR A 45 11.95 14.16 0.75
C THR A 45 12.12 15.68 0.84
N ASN A 46 11.32 16.37 1.61
CA ASN A 46 11.52 17.80 1.95
C ASN A 46 12.83 18.01 2.73
N SER A 47 13.29 17.00 3.47
CA SER A 47 14.59 17.02 4.15
C SER A 47 15.79 16.70 3.23
N GLY A 48 15.56 16.48 1.94
CA GLY A 48 16.60 16.35 0.92
C GLY A 48 17.00 14.92 0.55
N PHE A 49 16.27 13.89 1.00
CA PHE A 49 16.62 12.48 0.77
C PHE A 49 15.76 11.82 -0.32
N ASN A 50 16.40 10.97 -1.12
CA ASN A 50 15.70 10.07 -2.02
C ASN A 50 15.23 8.84 -1.25
N TRP A 51 14.06 8.29 -1.60
CA TRP A 51 13.50 7.15 -0.86
C TRP A 51 13.02 6.04 -1.80
N HIS A 52 12.97 4.82 -1.29
CA HIS A 52 12.30 3.69 -1.92
C HIS A 52 11.05 3.33 -1.10
N LEU A 53 9.89 3.47 -1.72
CA LEU A 53 8.59 3.10 -1.17
C LEU A 53 8.14 1.77 -1.79
N ALA A 54 7.96 0.74 -0.97
CA ALA A 54 7.23 -0.45 -1.35
C ALA A 54 5.79 -0.37 -0.84
N ALA A 55 4.81 -0.56 -1.69
CA ALA A 55 3.41 -0.52 -1.32
C ALA A 55 2.70 -1.81 -1.74
N SER A 56 1.76 -2.28 -0.92
CA SER A 56 0.96 -3.44 -1.29
C SER A 56 0.04 -3.13 -2.47
N ILE A 57 -0.34 -4.16 -3.22
CA ILE A 57 -1.32 -4.03 -4.32
C ILE A 57 -2.72 -3.57 -3.87
N GLU A 58 -2.96 -3.43 -2.58
CA GLU A 58 -4.19 -2.90 -1.99
C GLU A 58 -4.06 -1.43 -1.56
N SER A 59 -2.85 -0.84 -1.61
CA SER A 59 -2.59 0.56 -1.30
C SER A 59 -3.22 1.52 -2.32
N ASP A 60 -3.44 2.76 -1.90
CA ASP A 60 -4.01 3.82 -2.75
C ASP A 60 -3.13 4.07 -3.99
N LEU A 61 -3.73 4.11 -5.19
CA LEU A 61 -2.98 4.36 -6.42
C LEU A 61 -2.25 5.69 -6.42
N SER A 62 -2.84 6.73 -5.84
CA SER A 62 -2.20 8.06 -5.78
C SER A 62 -0.92 8.07 -4.94
N LEU A 63 -0.75 7.11 -4.03
CA LEU A 63 0.50 6.94 -3.29
C LEU A 63 1.66 6.53 -4.21
N THR A 64 1.36 5.73 -5.24
CA THR A 64 2.36 5.05 -6.08
C THR A 64 2.52 5.66 -7.47
N THR A 65 1.65 6.56 -7.90
CA THR A 65 1.63 7.09 -9.27
C THR A 65 2.07 8.55 -9.35
N ASN A 66 1.53 9.44 -8.57
CA ASN A 66 1.82 10.87 -8.65
C ASN A 66 3.08 11.24 -7.83
N LEU A 67 4.27 10.85 -8.31
CA LEU A 67 5.52 11.00 -7.59
C LEU A 67 6.22 12.35 -7.80
N ASP A 68 5.86 13.09 -8.85
CA ASP A 68 6.46 14.40 -9.17
C ASP A 68 6.13 15.48 -8.12
N ARG A 69 5.14 15.19 -7.24
CA ARG A 69 4.84 16.05 -6.09
C ARG A 69 5.95 16.09 -5.03
N PHE A 70 6.85 15.11 -5.02
CA PHE A 70 7.95 15.06 -4.07
C PHE A 70 9.18 15.82 -4.58
N PRO A 71 9.85 16.63 -3.74
CA PRO A 71 11.03 17.40 -4.14
C PRO A 71 12.26 16.55 -4.40
N LYS A 72 12.27 15.29 -3.96
CA LYS A 72 13.32 14.30 -4.20
C LYS A 72 12.75 13.03 -4.81
N ARG A 73 13.60 12.27 -5.48
CA ARG A 73 13.20 11.04 -6.17
C ARG A 73 12.67 10.00 -5.18
N VAL A 74 11.47 9.54 -5.45
CA VAL A 74 10.87 8.37 -4.80
C VAL A 74 10.79 7.24 -5.82
N ARG A 75 11.52 6.14 -5.54
CA ARG A 75 11.35 4.89 -6.29
C ARG A 75 10.18 4.14 -5.68
N VAL A 76 9.26 3.65 -6.49
CA VAL A 76 8.10 2.89 -6.03
C VAL A 76 8.17 1.45 -6.52
N SER A 77 7.76 0.52 -5.67
CA SER A 77 7.51 -0.88 -6.02
C SER A 77 6.18 -1.34 -5.46
N GLU A 78 5.36 -1.99 -6.26
CA GLU A 78 4.17 -2.70 -5.78
C GLU A 78 4.52 -4.14 -5.41
N THR A 79 3.95 -4.64 -4.30
CA THR A 79 4.19 -5.98 -3.77
C THR A 79 2.89 -6.72 -3.48
N ALA A 80 3.00 -8.03 -3.30
CA ALA A 80 1.95 -8.82 -2.66
C ALA A 80 1.63 -8.28 -1.27
N VAL A 81 0.45 -8.62 -0.77
CA VAL A 81 0.02 -8.29 0.59
C VAL A 81 0.82 -9.11 1.61
N GLY A 82 1.31 -8.46 2.64
CA GLY A 82 2.10 -9.03 3.74
C GLY A 82 3.48 -8.39 3.87
N ASP A 83 3.86 -8.13 5.10
CA ASP A 83 5.12 -7.50 5.53
C ASP A 83 6.37 -8.15 4.93
N ARG A 84 6.38 -9.48 4.85
CA ARG A 84 7.49 -10.24 4.23
C ARG A 84 7.76 -9.84 2.79
N TRP A 85 6.72 -9.48 2.03
CA TRP A 85 6.86 -9.08 0.64
C TRP A 85 7.37 -7.64 0.51
N LEU A 86 6.94 -6.77 1.42
CA LEU A 86 7.48 -5.42 1.57
C LEU A 86 8.99 -5.50 1.89
N SER A 87 9.35 -6.27 2.92
CA SER A 87 10.73 -6.47 3.36
C SER A 87 11.60 -7.10 2.27
N PHE A 88 11.11 -8.14 1.60
CA PHE A 88 11.80 -8.79 0.49
C PHE A 88 12.11 -7.80 -0.65
N LYS A 89 11.14 -6.92 -0.97
CA LYS A 89 11.30 -5.94 -2.05
C LYS A 89 12.25 -4.81 -1.68
N LEU A 90 12.29 -4.42 -0.41
CA LEU A 90 13.13 -3.33 0.09
C LEU A 90 14.57 -3.76 0.35
N SER A 91 14.84 -5.02 0.63
CA SER A 91 16.17 -5.55 0.92
C SER A 91 17.09 -5.68 -0.30
N GLU A 92 16.66 -5.31 -1.50
CA GLU A 92 17.38 -5.30 -2.80
C GLU A 92 17.97 -6.63 -3.27
N ASN A 93 18.36 -7.53 -2.37
CA ASN A 93 19.04 -8.79 -2.68
C ASN A 93 18.11 -10.01 -2.75
N GLY A 94 16.81 -9.80 -2.57
CA GLY A 94 15.78 -10.83 -2.78
C GLY A 94 15.80 -12.03 -1.81
N ASN A 95 16.88 -12.23 -1.06
CA ASN A 95 17.06 -13.39 -0.17
C ASN A 95 17.27 -13.02 1.31
N ASN A 96 17.47 -11.74 1.63
CA ASN A 96 17.78 -11.31 2.99
C ASN A 96 16.68 -10.40 3.55
N GLN A 97 16.24 -10.68 4.76
CA GLN A 97 15.29 -9.85 5.51
C GLN A 97 15.96 -8.61 6.13
N PHE A 98 17.19 -8.32 5.77
CA PHE A 98 17.96 -7.20 6.31
C PHE A 98 18.78 -6.50 5.22
N ILE A 99 19.12 -5.25 5.48
CA ILE A 99 19.98 -4.41 4.63
C ILE A 99 21.33 -4.29 5.30
N VAL A 100 22.39 -4.51 4.52
CA VAL A 100 23.78 -4.41 4.99
C VAL A 100 24.29 -2.99 4.79
N GLY A 101 24.92 -2.40 5.79
CA GLY A 101 25.58 -1.09 5.71
C GLY A 101 25.41 -0.26 6.98
N ASN A 102 26.34 0.68 7.19
CA ASN A 102 26.37 1.57 8.36
C ASN A 102 25.42 2.76 8.24
N SER A 103 24.98 3.09 7.03
CA SER A 103 24.06 4.21 6.81
C SER A 103 22.62 3.78 6.96
N PHE A 104 21.79 4.64 7.54
CA PHE A 104 20.36 4.42 7.65
C PHE A 104 19.73 4.20 6.26
N PRO A 105 19.09 3.05 6.00
CA PRO A 105 18.47 2.76 4.71
C PRO A 105 17.27 3.68 4.45
N GLN A 106 17.22 4.30 3.29
CA GLN A 106 16.15 5.20 2.89
C GLN A 106 15.00 4.41 2.24
N VAL A 107 14.38 3.56 3.01
CA VAL A 107 13.32 2.64 2.54
C VAL A 107 12.14 2.62 3.50
N ILE A 108 10.94 2.44 2.95
CA ILE A 108 9.70 2.23 3.71
C ILE A 108 8.78 1.29 2.94
N GLY A 109 8.18 0.34 3.67
CA GLY A 109 7.09 -0.51 3.17
C GLY A 109 5.77 -0.12 3.79
N VAL A 110 4.66 -0.26 3.05
CA VAL A 110 3.33 0.14 3.54
C VAL A 110 2.22 -0.78 3.07
N GLU A 111 1.28 -1.00 3.96
CA GLU A 111 -0.07 -1.48 3.69
C GLU A 111 -1.11 -0.49 4.21
N ASP A 112 -2.23 -0.40 3.53
CA ASP A 112 -3.34 0.48 3.95
C ASP A 112 -3.90 0.14 5.33
N SER A 113 -3.68 -1.08 5.81
CA SER A 113 -4.04 -1.56 7.14
C SER A 113 -3.32 -0.86 8.30
N GLY A 114 -2.34 0.01 8.00
CA GLY A 114 -1.50 0.67 8.99
C GLY A 114 -0.22 -0.09 9.33
N HIS A 115 0.09 -1.15 8.59
CA HIS A 115 1.34 -1.88 8.71
C HIS A 115 2.42 -1.14 7.91
N LEU A 116 3.35 -0.52 8.62
CA LEU A 116 4.52 0.12 8.02
C LEU A 116 5.78 -0.66 8.40
N VAL A 117 6.57 -1.00 7.39
CA VAL A 117 7.86 -1.68 7.55
C VAL A 117 8.97 -0.65 7.39
N MET A 118 9.78 -0.49 8.42
CA MET A 118 10.87 0.49 8.45
C MET A 118 12.18 -0.15 8.93
N PRO A 119 13.35 0.44 8.58
CA PRO A 119 14.63 -0.03 9.06
C PRO A 119 14.77 0.13 10.56
N SER A 120 15.22 -0.92 11.22
CA SER A 120 15.63 -0.94 12.63
C SER A 120 17.03 -1.58 12.73
N PRO A 121 17.92 -1.13 13.62
CA PRO A 121 19.22 -1.78 13.81
C PRO A 121 19.04 -3.28 14.10
N HIS A 122 19.81 -4.11 13.41
CA HIS A 122 19.73 -5.56 13.65
C HIS A 122 20.28 -5.91 15.04
N PRO A 123 19.55 -6.67 15.88
CA PRO A 123 19.91 -6.86 17.27
C PRO A 123 21.22 -7.65 17.49
N SER A 124 21.64 -8.46 16.52
CA SER A 124 22.80 -9.36 16.64
C SER A 124 23.88 -9.16 15.58
N LEU A 125 23.62 -8.37 14.54
CA LEU A 125 24.54 -8.15 13.45
C LEU A 125 24.84 -6.66 13.34
N SER A 126 26.03 -6.24 13.81
CA SER A 126 26.48 -4.86 13.62
C SER A 126 26.48 -4.51 12.12
N GLU A 127 26.23 -3.25 11.82
CA GLU A 127 26.18 -2.75 10.43
C GLU A 127 25.08 -3.34 9.55
N ASN A 128 24.04 -3.93 10.18
CA ASN A 128 22.86 -4.43 9.47
C ASN A 128 21.58 -3.79 10.01
N TRP A 129 20.59 -3.71 9.13
CA TRP A 129 19.28 -3.16 9.42
C TRP A 129 18.20 -4.21 9.15
N SER A 130 17.45 -4.56 10.17
CA SER A 130 16.22 -5.34 10.01
C SER A 130 15.12 -4.47 9.44
N LEU A 131 14.22 -5.06 8.67
CA LEU A 131 13.00 -4.42 8.21
C LEU A 131 11.86 -4.91 9.08
N VAL A 132 11.28 -4.02 9.88
CA VAL A 132 10.35 -4.36 10.97
C VAL A 132 9.08 -3.56 10.86
N GLY A 133 7.92 -4.23 11.04
CA GLY A 133 6.64 -3.59 11.33
C GLY A 133 6.55 -3.30 12.84
N ASP A 134 6.30 -2.04 13.18
CA ASP A 134 6.15 -1.58 14.57
C ASP A 134 5.15 -0.42 14.61
N GLY A 135 3.99 -0.67 15.22
CA GLY A 135 2.91 0.31 15.29
C GLY A 135 3.26 1.52 16.18
N ALA A 136 4.03 1.33 17.25
CA ALA A 136 4.47 2.43 18.09
C ALA A 136 5.50 3.32 17.37
N MET A 137 6.46 2.71 16.67
CA MET A 137 7.39 3.43 15.80
C MET A 137 6.67 4.15 14.67
N THR A 138 5.65 3.54 14.07
CA THR A 138 4.79 4.15 13.04
C THR A 138 4.11 5.41 13.57
N LEU A 139 3.55 5.36 14.79
CA LEU A 139 2.92 6.52 15.43
C LEU A 139 3.93 7.65 15.64
N VAL A 140 5.09 7.34 16.22
CA VAL A 140 6.14 8.34 16.47
C VAL A 140 6.65 8.96 15.17
N ALA A 141 6.93 8.14 14.16
CA ALA A 141 7.38 8.60 12.85
C ALA A 141 6.35 9.52 12.18
N TYR A 142 5.07 9.20 12.26
CA TYR A 142 3.99 10.04 11.76
C TYR A 142 3.93 11.40 12.48
N LEU A 143 3.93 11.39 13.81
CA LEU A 143 3.87 12.63 14.62
C LEU A 143 5.06 13.55 14.33
N LEU A 144 6.27 12.99 14.24
CA LEU A 144 7.47 13.75 13.87
C LEU A 144 7.38 14.31 12.45
N SER A 145 6.80 13.55 11.52
CA SER A 145 6.65 13.96 10.13
C SER A 145 5.71 15.14 9.94
N LEU A 146 4.71 15.29 10.80
CA LEU A 146 3.78 16.43 10.76
C LEU A 146 4.48 17.78 10.91
N SER A 147 5.61 17.86 11.62
CA SER A 147 6.38 19.08 11.82
C SER A 147 7.01 19.66 10.54
N ARG A 148 7.18 18.82 9.51
CA ARG A 148 7.79 19.16 8.21
C ARG A 148 6.92 18.78 7.02
N PHE A 149 5.69 18.38 7.29
CA PHE A 149 4.74 18.03 6.26
C PHE A 149 4.31 19.26 5.47
N GLU A 150 4.40 19.18 4.14
CA GLU A 150 3.94 20.21 3.23
C GLU A 150 2.58 19.84 2.64
N PRO A 151 1.47 20.45 3.11
CA PRO A 151 0.11 20.05 2.68
C PRO A 151 -0.14 20.18 1.17
N SER A 152 0.56 21.10 0.49
CA SER A 152 0.40 21.31 -0.96
C SER A 152 0.88 20.12 -1.78
N THR A 153 1.79 19.31 -1.24
CA THR A 153 2.34 18.11 -1.87
C THR A 153 1.70 16.81 -1.37
N ALA A 154 0.72 16.91 -0.47
CA ALA A 154 -0.03 15.75 0.01
C ALA A 154 -0.75 15.03 -1.13
N MET A 155 -0.77 13.70 -1.08
CA MET A 155 -1.53 12.93 -2.07
C MET A 155 -3.01 13.29 -2.02
N LYS A 156 -3.61 13.48 -3.18
CA LYS A 156 -5.06 13.49 -3.32
C LYS A 156 -5.49 12.02 -3.38
N ARG A 157 -6.32 11.62 -2.42
CA ARG A 157 -6.78 10.23 -2.39
C ARG A 157 -7.47 9.84 -3.66
N SER A 158 -7.11 8.68 -4.19
CA SER A 158 -7.87 7.99 -5.22
C SER A 158 -9.09 7.27 -4.60
N TRP A 159 -10.01 6.84 -5.44
CA TRP A 159 -11.07 5.97 -4.99
C TRP A 159 -10.56 4.53 -4.87
N LYS A 160 -10.83 3.89 -3.74
CA LYS A 160 -10.60 2.45 -3.57
C LYS A 160 -11.74 1.79 -2.82
N GLN A 161 -12.04 0.57 -3.21
CA GLN A 161 -13.02 -0.26 -2.53
C GLN A 161 -12.57 -1.72 -2.50
N ARG A 162 -12.82 -2.39 -1.39
CA ARG A 162 -12.59 -3.81 -1.23
C ARG A 162 -13.88 -4.50 -0.78
N GLN A 163 -14.22 -5.58 -1.47
CA GLN A 163 -15.38 -6.43 -1.19
C GLN A 163 -14.92 -7.86 -0.97
N SER A 164 -15.47 -8.53 0.05
CA SER A 164 -15.25 -9.95 0.30
C SER A 164 -16.49 -10.76 -0.09
N VAL A 165 -16.28 -11.72 -0.99
CA VAL A 165 -17.30 -12.75 -1.31
C VAL A 165 -17.03 -13.93 -0.41
N LYS A 166 -17.92 -14.16 0.56
CA LYS A 166 -17.79 -15.22 1.58
C LYS A 166 -18.47 -16.52 1.11
N ASN A 167 -18.14 -17.61 1.79
CA ASN A 167 -18.74 -18.94 1.57
C ASN A 167 -18.55 -19.47 0.13
N VAL A 168 -17.40 -19.21 -0.46
CA VAL A 168 -17.02 -19.68 -1.79
C VAL A 168 -16.04 -20.85 -1.70
N ASP A 169 -16.17 -21.75 -2.67
CA ASP A 169 -15.17 -22.82 -2.86
C ASP A 169 -13.90 -22.22 -3.48
N ARG A 170 -12.90 -22.04 -2.65
CA ARG A 170 -11.62 -21.43 -3.06
C ARG A 170 -10.87 -22.24 -4.11
N ALA A 171 -11.07 -23.56 -4.17
CA ALA A 171 -10.40 -24.41 -5.14
C ALA A 171 -10.82 -24.09 -6.59
N LYS A 172 -11.94 -23.41 -6.77
CA LYS A 172 -12.43 -22.98 -8.09
C LYS A 172 -11.76 -21.72 -8.61
N TRP A 173 -10.93 -21.04 -7.80
CA TRP A 173 -10.25 -19.81 -8.19
C TRP A 173 -8.75 -19.94 -8.00
N ASP A 174 -7.98 -19.84 -9.06
CA ASP A 174 -6.51 -19.78 -9.06
C ASP A 174 -5.95 -18.50 -9.71
N GLY A 175 -6.82 -17.61 -10.16
CA GLY A 175 -6.41 -16.36 -10.82
C GLY A 175 -6.12 -16.51 -12.31
N GLU A 176 -6.00 -17.72 -12.87
CA GLU A 176 -5.60 -17.97 -14.27
C GLU A 176 -6.52 -18.92 -15.03
N ASN A 177 -7.39 -19.65 -14.35
CA ASN A 177 -8.26 -20.66 -14.91
C ASN A 177 -9.40 -20.10 -15.79
N GLN A 178 -10.25 -21.00 -16.29
CA GLN A 178 -11.38 -20.61 -17.13
C GLN A 178 -12.35 -19.64 -16.44
N LEU A 179 -12.57 -19.80 -15.12
CA LEU A 179 -13.44 -18.93 -14.35
C LEU A 179 -12.86 -17.51 -14.28
N SER A 180 -11.56 -17.38 -14.01
CA SER A 180 -10.89 -16.07 -14.00
C SER A 180 -10.94 -15.38 -15.37
N ASN A 181 -10.78 -16.14 -16.45
CA ASN A 181 -10.91 -15.60 -17.81
C ASN A 181 -12.35 -15.13 -18.12
N MET A 182 -13.35 -15.83 -17.62
CA MET A 182 -14.76 -15.40 -17.74
C MET A 182 -15.02 -14.12 -16.94
N VAL A 183 -14.50 -14.03 -15.73
CA VAL A 183 -14.60 -12.83 -14.88
C VAL A 183 -13.91 -11.63 -15.53
N GLU A 184 -12.69 -11.82 -16.05
CA GLU A 184 -11.96 -10.77 -16.78
C GLU A 184 -12.74 -10.26 -17.99
N LYS A 185 -13.27 -11.16 -18.84
CA LYS A 185 -14.08 -10.80 -19.99
C LYS A 185 -15.34 -10.03 -19.60
N SER A 186 -16.02 -10.47 -18.54
CA SER A 186 -17.20 -9.78 -18.01
C SER A 186 -16.86 -8.40 -17.44
N LEU A 187 -15.75 -8.29 -16.71
CA LEU A 187 -15.27 -7.03 -16.18
C LEU A 187 -14.98 -6.03 -17.30
N ARG A 188 -14.22 -6.45 -18.32
CA ARG A 188 -13.91 -5.58 -19.47
C ARG A 188 -15.16 -5.11 -20.19
N LYS A 189 -16.11 -6.04 -20.46
CA LYS A 189 -17.39 -5.69 -21.08
C LYS A 189 -18.15 -4.67 -20.24
N LYS A 190 -18.27 -4.91 -18.92
CA LYS A 190 -18.99 -4.00 -18.03
C LYS A 190 -18.34 -2.62 -17.96
N LEU A 191 -17.03 -2.54 -17.82
CA LEU A 191 -16.34 -1.24 -17.80
C LEU A 191 -16.56 -0.47 -19.11
N SER A 192 -16.53 -1.14 -20.25
CA SER A 192 -16.79 -0.50 -21.57
C SER A 192 -18.21 0.02 -21.74
N GLU A 193 -19.18 -0.42 -20.92
CA GLU A 193 -20.53 0.15 -20.88
C GLU A 193 -20.59 1.52 -20.18
N PHE A 194 -19.57 1.82 -19.32
CA PHE A 194 -19.53 3.05 -18.50
C PHE A 194 -18.48 4.07 -18.95
N GLY A 195 -17.51 3.67 -19.77
CA GLY A 195 -16.46 4.57 -20.23
C GLY A 195 -15.44 3.91 -21.15
N ASP A 196 -14.50 4.70 -21.65
CA ASP A 196 -13.43 4.21 -22.51
C ASP A 196 -12.43 3.36 -21.72
N VAL A 197 -12.12 2.17 -22.25
CA VAL A 197 -11.17 1.23 -21.66
C VAL A 197 -10.01 0.99 -22.63
N SER A 198 -8.81 1.36 -22.20
CA SER A 198 -7.58 1.15 -22.98
C SER A 198 -6.45 0.61 -22.09
N SER A 199 -5.31 0.28 -22.71
CA SER A 199 -4.10 -0.19 -22.00
C SER A 199 -4.37 -1.37 -21.04
N TRP A 200 -5.23 -2.30 -21.45
CA TRP A 200 -5.63 -3.44 -20.65
C TRP A 200 -4.48 -4.43 -20.49
N THR A 201 -4.04 -4.65 -19.26
CA THR A 201 -2.94 -5.57 -18.94
C THR A 201 -3.30 -6.43 -17.74
N ARG A 202 -2.93 -7.72 -17.79
CA ARG A 202 -2.95 -8.61 -16.65
C ARG A 202 -1.54 -8.66 -16.07
N THR A 203 -1.41 -8.34 -14.78
CA THR A 203 -0.13 -8.22 -14.10
C THR A 203 0.03 -9.35 -13.10
N THR A 204 1.18 -10.00 -13.11
CA THR A 204 1.58 -10.98 -12.08
C THR A 204 2.34 -10.26 -10.97
N VAL A 205 2.08 -10.68 -9.74
CA VAL A 205 2.75 -10.15 -8.54
C VAL A 205 3.42 -11.30 -7.81
N ALA A 206 4.72 -11.21 -7.63
CA ALA A 206 5.48 -12.23 -6.91
C ALA A 206 4.89 -12.44 -5.51
N GLY A 207 4.56 -13.70 -5.20
CA GLY A 207 3.93 -14.07 -3.93
C GLY A 207 2.41 -14.17 -3.93
N GLU A 208 1.74 -13.74 -4.99
CA GLU A 208 0.28 -13.87 -5.14
C GLU A 208 -0.05 -14.90 -6.23
N ASN A 209 -0.10 -16.17 -5.85
CA ASN A 209 -0.31 -17.28 -6.81
C ASN A 209 -1.75 -17.41 -7.30
N ASN A 210 -2.73 -16.84 -6.58
CA ASN A 210 -4.15 -16.95 -6.90
C ASN A 210 -4.78 -15.57 -7.14
N LEU A 211 -4.01 -14.67 -7.73
CA LEU A 211 -4.41 -13.31 -8.03
C LEU A 211 -4.66 -13.13 -9.53
N MET A 212 -5.82 -12.61 -9.88
CA MET A 212 -6.03 -11.91 -11.15
C MET A 212 -5.92 -10.41 -10.85
N LEU A 213 -4.89 -9.76 -11.36
CA LEU A 213 -4.70 -8.31 -11.25
C LEU A 213 -4.75 -7.69 -12.65
N ILE A 214 -5.76 -6.86 -12.87
CA ILE A 214 -5.95 -6.11 -14.10
C ILE A 214 -5.61 -4.65 -13.87
N ASN A 215 -4.76 -4.11 -14.71
CA ASN A 215 -4.48 -2.68 -14.79
C ASN A 215 -4.92 -2.17 -16.17
N CYS A 216 -5.61 -1.04 -16.19
CA CYS A 216 -6.05 -0.40 -17.43
C CYS A 216 -6.19 1.12 -17.25
N SER A 217 -6.36 1.82 -18.37
CA SER A 217 -6.85 3.19 -18.37
C SER A 217 -8.36 3.15 -18.56
N PHE A 218 -9.08 3.81 -17.67
CA PHE A 218 -10.54 3.97 -17.71
C PHE A 218 -10.89 5.44 -17.79
N SER A 219 -11.40 5.87 -18.93
CA SER A 219 -11.69 7.28 -19.23
C SER A 219 -10.52 8.23 -18.92
N GLY A 220 -9.30 7.81 -19.25
CA GLY A 220 -8.07 8.56 -19.01
C GLY A 220 -7.43 8.39 -17.64
N SER A 221 -8.12 7.79 -16.67
CA SER A 221 -7.62 7.54 -15.33
C SER A 221 -7.07 6.11 -15.18
N LYS A 222 -6.09 5.90 -14.31
CA LYS A 222 -5.58 4.56 -14.01
C LYS A 222 -6.58 3.80 -13.14
N LEU A 223 -6.97 2.61 -13.59
CA LEU A 223 -7.81 1.66 -12.86
C LEU A 223 -7.04 0.37 -12.62
N SER A 224 -7.11 -0.13 -11.39
CA SER A 224 -6.57 -1.43 -11.00
C SER A 224 -7.66 -2.27 -10.33
N VAL A 225 -7.87 -3.49 -10.81
CA VAL A 225 -8.85 -4.43 -10.23
C VAL A 225 -8.15 -5.74 -9.91
N GLY A 226 -8.16 -6.11 -8.62
CA GLY A 226 -7.60 -7.35 -8.11
C GLY A 226 -8.71 -8.31 -7.64
N VAL A 227 -8.61 -9.58 -8.01
CA VAL A 227 -9.45 -10.67 -7.48
C VAL A 227 -8.53 -11.77 -6.99
N ARG A 228 -8.56 -12.08 -5.69
CA ARG A 228 -7.68 -13.07 -5.09
C ARG A 228 -8.36 -13.96 -4.06
N ASN A 229 -7.85 -15.17 -3.91
CA ASN A 229 -8.19 -16.04 -2.80
C ASN A 229 -7.64 -15.49 -1.47
N SER A 230 -8.42 -15.61 -0.41
CA SER A 230 -7.89 -15.46 0.94
C SER A 230 -7.00 -16.65 1.30
N GLY A 231 -5.81 -16.42 1.84
CA GLY A 231 -4.93 -17.49 2.30
C GLY A 231 -5.50 -18.31 3.46
N THR A 232 -6.35 -17.71 4.31
CA THR A 232 -6.78 -18.30 5.59
C THR A 232 -8.29 -18.52 5.71
N GLN A 233 -9.12 -17.88 4.91
CA GLN A 233 -10.59 -17.92 5.04
C GLN A 233 -11.27 -18.36 3.74
N ALA A 234 -12.47 -18.96 3.85
CA ALA A 234 -13.30 -19.33 2.70
C ALA A 234 -13.95 -18.10 2.06
N LYS A 235 -13.13 -17.24 1.47
CA LYS A 235 -13.56 -16.02 0.77
C LYS A 235 -12.66 -15.68 -0.40
N ILE A 236 -13.21 -14.95 -1.36
CA ILE A 236 -12.48 -14.26 -2.41
C ILE A 236 -12.56 -12.76 -2.12
N SER A 237 -11.44 -12.08 -2.15
CA SER A 237 -11.34 -10.60 -2.06
C SER A 237 -11.35 -10.02 -3.45
N VAL A 238 -12.20 -9.03 -3.67
CA VAL A 238 -12.21 -8.17 -4.86
C VAL A 238 -11.81 -6.77 -4.41
N SER A 239 -10.77 -6.22 -4.99
CA SER A 239 -10.31 -4.85 -4.76
C SER A 239 -10.37 -4.06 -6.06
N ALA A 240 -10.81 -2.81 -5.99
CA ALA A 240 -10.79 -1.89 -7.11
C ALA A 240 -10.19 -0.54 -6.64
N ARG A 241 -9.32 0.02 -7.45
CA ARG A 241 -8.61 1.28 -7.19
C ARG A 241 -8.66 2.13 -8.45
N LEU A 242 -9.14 3.36 -8.34
CA LEU A 242 -9.26 4.30 -9.46
C LEU A 242 -8.61 5.62 -9.07
N GLU A 243 -7.63 6.04 -9.85
CA GLU A 243 -6.99 7.36 -9.73
C GLU A 243 -7.86 8.43 -10.39
N PHE A 244 -7.91 9.64 -9.78
CA PHE A 244 -8.64 10.80 -10.30
C PHE A 244 -7.70 11.90 -10.80
#